data_399e2f1ce4f610d1b305ec90e8b7af21
#
_entry.id   399e2f1ce4f610d1b305ec90e8b7af21
#
_cell.length_a   1.000
_cell.length_b   1.000
_cell.length_c   1.000
_cell.angle_alpha   90.00
_cell.angle_beta   90.00
_cell.angle_gamma   90.00
#
_symmetry.space_group_name_H-M   'P 1'
#
loop_
_entity.id
_entity.type
_entity.pdbx_description
1 polymer ?
#
loop_
_entity_poly.entity_id
_entity_poly.type
_entity_poly.pdbx_seq_one_letter_code
_entity_poly.pdbx_strand_id
1 'polypeptide(L)'
;MTDAPQVYDTAVIGGGPAGLTAAIALAETGAKTALLARRAPYADNRTTALLGASTDLLERLDVWRRCKDQAAALQTMRLVDDTGRLIRAPEVRFSAGEIGLDQFGFNIDNRSLMAALEQRAAELSGLTRFDDEAETIHPEHADVSIRTGRGESLAARLVIGADGRQSLSREAAGIAVRRRDLHQSALTFNIGHTHPHKNISTEFHTPHGPCVFVPLPGNRSSVVWVSAPKQAERLMALGDDELSDAAEKQSHSILGRVQVEPGRHVFPLAIESPRQFAKDRVALVGESAHVLPPIGAQGLNMGLRDAADIADIVGHAMSIGEDPGSPQVLARYQSARRTDVLSRTFTIDIANRSLLSDFLPIQSLRAAGLHLIGSIGPLRRLAMREGLAPSWRRVS
;
A
#
# COMPACT_ATOMS: atom_id res chain seq x y z
N MET A 1 -9.28 25.92 -35.35
CA MET A 1 -10.23 24.82 -35.16
C MET A 1 -9.73 24.06 -33.95
N THR A 2 -10.37 24.22 -32.82
CA THR A 2 -10.09 23.41 -31.64
C THR A 2 -10.66 22.01 -31.94
N ASP A 3 -9.76 21.02 -32.11
CA ASP A 3 -10.18 19.64 -32.22
C ASP A 3 -11.08 19.29 -31.03
N ALA A 4 -12.18 18.56 -31.31
CA ALA A 4 -13.06 18.07 -30.23
C ALA A 4 -12.20 17.25 -29.24
N PRO A 5 -12.40 17.41 -27.94
CA PRO A 5 -11.59 16.71 -26.95
C PRO A 5 -11.70 15.19 -27.18
N GLN A 6 -10.55 14.51 -27.11
CA GLN A 6 -10.51 13.05 -27.23
C GLN A 6 -11.25 12.41 -26.05
N VAL A 7 -12.25 11.58 -26.34
CA VAL A 7 -13.07 10.92 -25.32
C VAL A 7 -12.53 9.53 -24.98
N TYR A 8 -12.43 9.24 -23.68
CA TYR A 8 -12.02 7.97 -23.09
C TYR A 8 -13.15 7.37 -22.27
N ASP A 9 -13.15 6.04 -22.12
CA ASP A 9 -14.05 5.39 -21.16
C ASP A 9 -13.60 5.69 -19.75
N THR A 10 -12.28 5.64 -19.51
CA THR A 10 -11.69 5.92 -18.20
C THR A 10 -10.44 6.81 -18.32
N ALA A 11 -10.19 7.64 -17.32
CA ALA A 11 -8.94 8.38 -17.18
C ALA A 11 -8.37 8.18 -15.77
N VAL A 12 -7.13 7.70 -15.68
CA VAL A 12 -6.41 7.51 -14.43
C VAL A 12 -5.50 8.71 -14.21
N ILE A 13 -5.65 9.37 -13.07
CA ILE A 13 -4.84 10.52 -12.68
C ILE A 13 -3.84 10.08 -11.62
N GLY A 14 -2.55 10.07 -11.98
CA GLY A 14 -1.46 9.68 -11.11
C GLY A 14 -0.78 8.37 -11.52
N GLY A 15 0.56 8.42 -11.58
CA GLY A 15 1.44 7.34 -12.06
C GLY A 15 2.15 6.56 -10.95
N GLY A 16 1.64 6.58 -9.74
CA GLY A 16 2.14 5.71 -8.68
C GLY A 16 1.76 4.23 -8.90
N PRO A 17 2.25 3.30 -8.05
CA PRO A 17 2.01 1.86 -8.24
C PRO A 17 0.52 1.50 -8.34
N ALA A 18 -0.33 2.11 -7.52
CA ALA A 18 -1.77 1.85 -7.56
C ALA A 18 -2.43 2.43 -8.83
N GLY A 19 -2.00 3.62 -9.27
CA GLY A 19 -2.52 4.25 -10.50
C GLY A 19 -2.12 3.49 -11.75
N LEU A 20 -0.85 3.12 -11.90
CA LEU A 20 -0.40 2.28 -13.02
C LEU A 20 -1.12 0.93 -13.04
N THR A 21 -1.27 0.29 -11.87
CA THR A 21 -2.02 -0.97 -11.79
C THR A 21 -3.48 -0.79 -12.22
N ALA A 22 -4.15 0.30 -11.78
CA ALA A 22 -5.52 0.59 -12.19
C ALA A 22 -5.62 0.85 -13.70
N ALA A 23 -4.68 1.62 -14.27
CA ALA A 23 -4.66 1.90 -15.70
C ALA A 23 -4.46 0.65 -16.55
N ILE A 24 -3.53 -0.23 -16.15
CA ILE A 24 -3.28 -1.51 -16.81
C ILE A 24 -4.53 -2.39 -16.70
N ALA A 25 -5.08 -2.55 -15.51
CA ALA A 25 -6.24 -3.41 -15.27
C ALA A 25 -7.47 -2.94 -16.05
N LEU A 26 -7.73 -1.65 -16.11
CA LEU A 26 -8.84 -1.07 -16.89
C LEU A 26 -8.63 -1.26 -18.40
N ALA A 27 -7.43 -1.02 -18.91
CA ALA A 27 -7.13 -1.23 -20.32
C ALA A 27 -7.31 -2.72 -20.73
N GLU A 28 -7.00 -3.66 -19.85
CA GLU A 28 -7.19 -5.10 -20.09
C GLU A 28 -8.67 -5.52 -20.11
N THR A 29 -9.59 -4.74 -19.51
CA THR A 29 -11.04 -4.98 -19.68
C THR A 29 -11.55 -4.57 -21.06
N GLY A 30 -10.72 -3.95 -21.90
CA GLY A 30 -11.11 -3.38 -23.18
C GLY A 30 -11.54 -1.91 -23.11
N ALA A 31 -11.49 -1.28 -21.94
CA ALA A 31 -11.77 0.15 -21.77
C ALA A 31 -10.69 1.00 -22.45
N LYS A 32 -11.10 1.97 -23.27
CA LYS A 32 -10.19 2.99 -23.79
C LYS A 32 -9.76 3.90 -22.62
N THR A 33 -8.53 3.70 -22.14
CA THR A 33 -8.04 4.30 -20.91
C THR A 33 -6.98 5.37 -21.18
N ALA A 34 -7.14 6.55 -20.59
CA ALA A 34 -6.09 7.56 -20.51
C ALA A 34 -5.34 7.43 -19.17
N LEU A 35 -4.02 7.62 -19.18
CA LEU A 35 -3.19 7.74 -17.98
C LEU A 35 -2.48 9.10 -18.01
N LEU A 36 -2.81 9.97 -17.04
CA LEU A 36 -2.15 11.25 -16.87
C LEU A 36 -1.11 11.12 -15.74
N ALA A 37 0.16 11.08 -16.13
CA ALA A 37 1.24 10.95 -15.17
C ALA A 37 2.59 11.30 -15.80
N ARG A 38 3.34 12.20 -15.18
CA ARG A 38 4.72 12.47 -15.60
C ARG A 38 5.59 11.23 -15.45
N ARG A 39 6.42 10.99 -16.43
CA ARG A 39 7.51 10.03 -16.32
C ARG A 39 8.65 10.68 -15.55
N ALA A 40 8.78 10.33 -14.30
CA ALA A 40 9.95 10.71 -13.51
C ALA A 40 10.78 9.47 -13.20
N PRO A 41 12.13 9.57 -13.16
CA PRO A 41 12.94 8.50 -12.60
C PRO A 41 12.48 8.20 -11.19
N TYR A 42 12.11 6.95 -10.92
CA TYR A 42 11.70 6.57 -9.57
C TYR A 42 12.96 6.47 -8.69
N ALA A 43 13.27 7.55 -7.99
CA ALA A 43 14.48 7.69 -7.16
C ALA A 43 14.30 7.19 -5.72
N ASP A 44 13.13 6.67 -5.39
CA ASP A 44 12.77 6.22 -4.06
C ASP A 44 13.37 4.83 -3.76
N ASN A 45 14.14 4.72 -2.68
CA ASN A 45 14.73 3.45 -2.22
C ASN A 45 13.81 2.69 -1.26
N ARG A 46 12.56 3.14 -1.07
CA ARG A 46 11.57 2.40 -0.28
C ARG A 46 11.24 1.07 -0.93
N THR A 47 10.74 0.18 -0.12
CA THR A 47 10.31 -1.15 -0.52
C THR A 47 8.85 -1.36 -0.19
N THR A 48 8.26 -2.34 -0.80
CA THR A 48 6.88 -2.73 -0.54
C THR A 48 6.78 -4.23 -0.32
N ALA A 49 6.17 -4.62 0.78
CA ALA A 49 5.75 -5.98 0.98
C ALA A 49 4.39 -6.20 0.28
N LEU A 50 4.40 -7.01 -0.76
CA LEU A 50 3.22 -7.43 -1.52
C LEU A 50 2.71 -8.74 -0.94
N LEU A 51 1.46 -8.77 -0.51
CA LEU A 51 0.79 -9.98 0.01
C LEU A 51 0.21 -10.80 -1.15
N GLY A 52 -0.08 -12.09 -0.93
CA GLY A 52 -0.47 -13.05 -1.95
C GLY A 52 -1.50 -12.53 -2.97
N ALA A 53 -2.63 -11.97 -2.50
CA ALA A 53 -3.66 -11.42 -3.41
C ALA A 53 -3.15 -10.28 -4.31
N SER A 54 -2.17 -9.51 -3.86
CA SER A 54 -1.55 -8.44 -4.67
C SER A 54 -0.59 -9.02 -5.70
N THR A 55 0.19 -10.04 -5.34
CA THR A 55 1.04 -10.76 -6.30
C THR A 55 0.22 -11.50 -7.35
N ASP A 56 -0.90 -12.12 -6.97
CA ASP A 56 -1.83 -12.78 -7.89
C ASP A 56 -2.43 -11.78 -8.90
N LEU A 57 -2.80 -10.58 -8.45
CA LEU A 57 -3.25 -9.51 -9.34
C LEU A 57 -2.15 -9.11 -10.33
N LEU A 58 -0.94 -8.84 -9.84
CA LEU A 58 0.19 -8.44 -10.69
C LEU A 58 0.62 -9.55 -11.67
N GLU A 59 0.46 -10.82 -11.29
CA GLU A 59 0.67 -11.96 -12.20
C GLU A 59 -0.36 -11.97 -13.31
N ARG A 60 -1.66 -11.83 -12.99
CA ARG A 60 -2.75 -11.74 -14.00
C ARG A 60 -2.54 -10.59 -14.98
N LEU A 61 -2.02 -9.46 -14.50
CA LEU A 61 -1.73 -8.28 -15.32
C LEU A 61 -0.39 -8.36 -16.07
N ASP A 62 0.31 -9.49 -16.00
CA ASP A 62 1.60 -9.69 -16.63
C ASP A 62 2.70 -8.71 -16.18
N VAL A 63 2.62 -8.28 -14.91
CA VAL A 63 3.60 -7.40 -14.27
C VAL A 63 4.58 -8.20 -13.42
N TRP A 64 4.08 -9.15 -12.60
CA TRP A 64 4.88 -9.83 -11.59
C TRP A 64 6.07 -10.59 -12.17
N ARG A 65 5.89 -11.31 -13.27
CA ARG A 65 6.98 -12.06 -13.95
C ARG A 65 8.17 -11.20 -14.35
N ARG A 66 7.99 -9.87 -14.50
CA ARG A 66 9.03 -8.91 -14.93
C ARG A 66 9.91 -8.45 -13.77
N CYS A 67 9.47 -8.64 -12.53
CA CYS A 67 10.18 -8.13 -11.35
C CYS A 67 10.35 -9.14 -10.22
N LYS A 68 9.75 -10.33 -10.29
CA LYS A 68 9.78 -11.33 -9.21
C LYS A 68 11.19 -11.74 -8.78
N ASP A 69 12.14 -11.80 -9.69
CA ASP A 69 13.52 -12.19 -9.41
C ASP A 69 14.27 -11.14 -8.57
N GLN A 70 13.69 -9.93 -8.43
CA GLN A 70 14.20 -8.83 -7.61
C GLN A 70 13.45 -8.73 -6.26
N ALA A 71 12.63 -9.72 -5.94
CA ALA A 71 11.84 -9.77 -4.71
C ALA A 71 12.36 -10.85 -3.75
N ALA A 72 12.22 -10.63 -2.45
CA ALA A 72 12.50 -11.61 -1.42
C ALA A 72 11.20 -12.19 -0.85
N ALA A 73 11.13 -13.51 -0.72
CA ALA A 73 9.96 -14.17 -0.14
C ALA A 73 9.81 -13.83 1.35
N LEU A 74 8.58 -13.71 1.82
CA LEU A 74 8.20 -13.53 3.22
C LEU A 74 7.58 -14.85 3.72
N GLN A 75 8.41 -15.73 4.26
CA GLN A 75 7.98 -17.07 4.69
C GLN A 75 7.55 -17.11 6.14
N THR A 76 8.14 -16.24 6.97
CA THR A 76 7.84 -16.15 8.40
C THR A 76 7.70 -14.70 8.81
N MET A 77 6.66 -14.40 9.59
CA MET A 77 6.50 -13.16 10.33
C MET A 77 6.80 -13.41 11.80
N ARG A 78 7.77 -12.69 12.35
CA ARG A 78 8.21 -12.79 13.74
C ARG A 78 7.87 -11.49 14.45
N LEU A 79 7.08 -11.60 15.53
CA LEU A 79 6.73 -10.47 16.40
C LEU A 79 7.46 -10.60 17.74
N VAL A 80 8.17 -9.56 18.14
CA VAL A 80 8.95 -9.51 19.37
C VAL A 80 8.48 -8.34 20.22
N ASP A 81 8.07 -8.58 21.46
CA ASP A 81 7.75 -7.50 22.42
C ASP A 81 9.06 -6.97 23.02
N ASP A 82 9.51 -5.85 22.47
CA ASP A 82 10.72 -5.12 22.86
C ASP A 82 10.38 -3.81 23.62
N THR A 83 9.21 -3.79 24.26
CA THR A 83 8.73 -2.60 24.96
C THR A 83 9.49 -2.30 26.26
N GLY A 84 10.25 -3.25 26.80
CA GLY A 84 10.91 -3.12 28.10
C GLY A 84 9.95 -3.06 29.30
N ARG A 85 8.66 -3.26 29.07
CA ARG A 85 7.60 -3.19 30.10
C ARG A 85 7.59 -4.42 31.01
N LEU A 86 6.94 -4.29 32.17
CA LEU A 86 6.83 -5.37 33.16
C LEU A 86 6.08 -6.58 32.60
N ILE A 87 4.97 -6.33 31.88
CA ILE A 87 4.19 -7.38 31.22
C ILE A 87 4.53 -7.35 29.72
N ARG A 88 5.28 -8.36 29.29
CA ARG A 88 5.66 -8.54 27.88
C ARG A 88 4.91 -9.71 27.25
N ALA A 89 4.52 -9.54 25.99
CA ALA A 89 3.97 -10.65 25.23
C ALA A 89 5.10 -11.64 24.85
N PRO A 90 4.80 -12.93 24.76
CA PRO A 90 5.77 -13.89 24.23
C PRO A 90 6.10 -13.58 22.77
N GLU A 91 7.28 -13.98 22.33
CA GLU A 91 7.60 -13.96 20.90
C GLU A 91 6.62 -14.86 20.13
N VAL A 92 6.09 -14.34 19.03
CA VAL A 92 5.19 -15.11 18.17
C VAL A 92 5.78 -15.17 16.76
N ARG A 93 5.83 -16.37 16.20
CA ARG A 93 6.23 -16.61 14.81
C ARG A 93 5.08 -17.21 14.05
N PHE A 94 4.72 -16.61 12.93
CA PHE A 94 3.74 -17.13 11.98
C PHE A 94 4.50 -17.65 10.76
N SER A 95 4.36 -18.93 10.44
CA SER A 95 4.94 -19.53 9.24
C SER A 95 3.86 -19.71 8.18
N ALA A 96 4.15 -19.36 6.93
CA ALA A 96 3.23 -19.51 5.81
C ALA A 96 2.79 -20.98 5.63
N GLY A 97 3.69 -21.94 5.88
CA GLY A 97 3.39 -23.37 5.84
C GLY A 97 2.28 -23.83 6.79
N GLU A 98 2.01 -23.11 7.90
CA GLU A 98 0.93 -23.44 8.83
C GLU A 98 -0.48 -23.31 8.21
N ILE A 99 -0.60 -22.55 7.14
CA ILE A 99 -1.85 -22.35 6.38
C ILE A 99 -1.77 -22.91 4.95
N GLY A 100 -0.73 -23.71 4.66
CA GLY A 100 -0.54 -24.36 3.38
C GLY A 100 0.00 -23.48 2.27
N LEU A 101 0.70 -22.38 2.61
CA LEU A 101 1.34 -21.46 1.66
C LEU A 101 2.87 -21.63 1.73
N ASP A 102 3.54 -21.40 0.59
CA ASP A 102 5.01 -21.36 0.55
C ASP A 102 5.53 -20.04 1.16
N GLN A 103 4.81 -18.94 0.96
CA GLN A 103 5.10 -17.61 1.51
C GLN A 103 3.82 -16.79 1.70
N PHE A 104 3.85 -15.80 2.58
CA PHE A 104 2.78 -14.81 2.74
C PHE A 104 2.72 -13.79 1.60
N GLY A 105 3.83 -13.61 0.91
CA GLY A 105 4.04 -12.64 -0.15
C GLY A 105 5.53 -12.37 -0.34
N PHE A 106 5.85 -11.21 -0.89
CA PHE A 106 7.22 -10.84 -1.23
C PHE A 106 7.48 -9.38 -0.87
N ASN A 107 8.73 -9.07 -0.54
CA ASN A 107 9.19 -7.69 -0.43
C ASN A 107 10.05 -7.33 -1.64
N ILE A 108 9.79 -6.17 -2.23
CA ILE A 108 10.45 -5.72 -3.46
C ILE A 108 10.78 -4.23 -3.36
N ASP A 109 11.89 -3.81 -3.97
CA ASP A 109 12.18 -2.40 -4.17
C ASP A 109 11.09 -1.74 -5.04
N ASN A 110 10.57 -0.60 -4.61
CA ASN A 110 9.55 0.13 -5.36
C ASN A 110 10.02 0.48 -6.78
N ARG A 111 11.31 0.73 -6.96
CA ARG A 111 11.91 0.98 -8.29
C ARG A 111 11.70 -0.18 -9.26
N SER A 112 11.92 -1.41 -8.79
CA SER A 112 11.74 -2.62 -9.60
C SER A 112 10.29 -2.86 -9.97
N LEU A 113 9.38 -2.67 -9.01
CA LEU A 113 7.94 -2.76 -9.26
C LEU A 113 7.47 -1.70 -10.25
N MET A 114 7.91 -0.45 -10.09
CA MET A 114 7.55 0.65 -10.98
C MET A 114 8.06 0.42 -12.40
N ALA A 115 9.30 -0.07 -12.56
CA ALA A 115 9.84 -0.39 -13.88
C ALA A 115 9.00 -1.45 -14.62
N ALA A 116 8.57 -2.50 -13.89
CA ALA A 116 7.72 -3.55 -14.44
C ALA A 116 6.32 -3.03 -14.83
N LEU A 117 5.71 -2.19 -13.99
CA LEU A 117 4.42 -1.55 -14.28
C LEU A 117 4.50 -0.62 -15.49
N GLU A 118 5.54 0.21 -15.59
CA GLU A 118 5.75 1.12 -16.71
C GLU A 118 5.99 0.35 -18.02
N GLN A 119 6.77 -0.73 -17.98
CA GLN A 119 6.99 -1.58 -19.13
C GLN A 119 5.67 -2.19 -19.60
N ARG A 120 4.86 -2.75 -18.70
CA ARG A 120 3.57 -3.34 -19.05
C ARG A 120 2.59 -2.31 -19.59
N ALA A 121 2.49 -1.13 -18.97
CA ALA A 121 1.62 -0.05 -19.42
C ALA A 121 1.96 0.40 -20.86
N ALA A 122 3.25 0.42 -21.23
CA ALA A 122 3.70 0.83 -22.57
C ALA A 122 3.31 -0.19 -23.69
N GLU A 123 3.00 -1.42 -23.35
CA GLU A 123 2.65 -2.48 -24.31
C GLU A 123 1.16 -2.52 -24.64
N LEU A 124 0.33 -1.86 -23.85
CA LEU A 124 -1.14 -1.93 -23.96
C LEU A 124 -1.65 -0.89 -24.97
N SER A 125 -2.16 -1.34 -26.10
CA SER A 125 -2.74 -0.48 -27.15
C SER A 125 -4.00 0.28 -26.69
N GLY A 126 -4.73 -0.27 -25.73
CA GLY A 126 -5.90 0.38 -25.11
C GLY A 126 -5.58 1.49 -24.11
N LEU A 127 -4.27 1.66 -23.78
CA LEU A 127 -3.80 2.65 -22.80
C LEU A 127 -3.05 3.78 -23.48
N THR A 128 -3.62 4.99 -23.44
CA THR A 128 -2.97 6.21 -23.94
C THR A 128 -2.36 6.97 -22.77
N ARG A 129 -1.05 7.17 -22.78
CA ARG A 129 -0.36 7.94 -21.76
C ARG A 129 -0.17 9.39 -22.16
N PHE A 130 -0.52 10.30 -21.25
CA PHE A 130 -0.16 11.71 -21.27
C PHE A 130 0.97 11.92 -20.27
N ASP A 131 2.16 12.29 -20.77
CA ASP A 131 3.34 12.56 -19.93
C ASP A 131 3.25 13.98 -19.31
N ASP A 132 2.19 14.18 -18.54
CA ASP A 132 1.82 15.45 -17.91
C ASP A 132 0.95 15.19 -16.67
N GLU A 133 0.65 16.24 -15.91
CA GLU A 133 -0.25 16.22 -14.77
C GLU A 133 -1.60 16.86 -15.12
N ALA A 134 -2.66 16.45 -14.45
CA ALA A 134 -3.94 17.15 -14.52
C ALA A 134 -3.82 18.50 -13.80
N GLU A 135 -4.19 19.58 -14.48
CA GLU A 135 -4.28 20.95 -13.92
C GLU A 135 -5.69 21.22 -13.39
N THR A 136 -6.71 20.79 -14.14
CA THR A 136 -8.10 20.91 -13.74
C THR A 136 -8.88 19.65 -14.07
N ILE A 137 -9.85 19.32 -13.23
CA ILE A 137 -10.78 18.20 -13.38
C ILE A 137 -12.17 18.75 -13.08
N HIS A 138 -13.09 18.66 -14.03
CA HIS A 138 -14.45 19.16 -13.88
C HIS A 138 -15.46 18.03 -14.19
N PRO A 139 -16.01 17.39 -13.14
CA PRO A 139 -17.09 16.43 -13.33
C PRO A 139 -18.36 17.11 -13.90
N GLU A 140 -18.91 16.53 -14.97
CA GLU A 140 -20.13 16.94 -15.62
C GLU A 140 -21.16 15.80 -15.60
N HIS A 141 -22.33 16.01 -16.17
CA HIS A 141 -23.41 15.01 -16.15
C HIS A 141 -23.03 13.74 -16.93
N ALA A 142 -22.44 13.89 -18.12
CA ALA A 142 -22.14 12.78 -19.04
C ALA A 142 -20.69 12.29 -18.98
N ASP A 143 -19.76 13.15 -18.62
CA ASP A 143 -18.32 12.87 -18.59
C ASP A 143 -17.60 13.77 -17.55
N VAL A 144 -16.28 13.72 -17.56
CA VAL A 144 -15.39 14.57 -16.78
C VAL A 144 -14.44 15.24 -17.74
N SER A 145 -14.46 16.56 -17.80
CA SER A 145 -13.49 17.35 -18.56
C SER A 145 -12.18 17.44 -17.78
N ILE A 146 -11.06 17.16 -18.44
CA ILE A 146 -9.73 17.22 -17.84
C ILE A 146 -8.84 18.11 -18.71
N ARG A 147 -8.10 19.00 -18.08
CA ARG A 147 -7.06 19.81 -18.72
C ARG A 147 -5.70 19.47 -18.09
N THR A 148 -4.71 19.28 -18.95
CA THR A 148 -3.32 19.02 -18.52
C THR A 148 -2.55 20.33 -18.31
N GLY A 149 -1.44 20.27 -17.58
CA GLY A 149 -0.57 21.42 -17.35
C GLY A 149 0.02 22.03 -18.64
N ARG A 150 0.12 21.26 -19.73
CA ARG A 150 0.53 21.74 -21.06
C ARG A 150 -0.61 22.28 -21.89
N GLY A 151 -1.84 22.29 -21.35
CA GLY A 151 -3.02 22.82 -21.99
C GLY A 151 -3.76 21.87 -22.92
N GLU A 152 -3.41 20.58 -22.96
CA GLU A 152 -4.18 19.56 -23.65
C GLU A 152 -5.52 19.32 -22.93
N SER A 153 -6.57 19.07 -23.69
CA SER A 153 -7.91 18.79 -23.15
C SER A 153 -8.38 17.40 -23.56
N LEU A 154 -8.90 16.64 -22.62
CA LEU A 154 -9.53 15.35 -22.84
C LEU A 154 -10.78 15.20 -21.98
N ALA A 155 -11.65 14.28 -22.37
CA ALA A 155 -12.84 13.91 -21.62
C ALA A 155 -12.83 12.42 -21.30
N ALA A 156 -13.37 12.04 -20.13
CA ALA A 156 -13.52 10.64 -19.76
C ALA A 156 -14.89 10.41 -19.09
N ARG A 157 -15.51 9.26 -19.36
CA ARG A 157 -16.78 8.88 -18.71
C ARG A 157 -16.61 8.63 -17.22
N LEU A 158 -15.41 8.18 -16.79
CA LEU A 158 -15.04 7.95 -15.39
C LEU A 158 -13.60 8.36 -15.16
N VAL A 159 -13.33 9.11 -14.09
CA VAL A 159 -11.98 9.42 -13.60
C VAL A 159 -11.63 8.52 -12.42
N ILE A 160 -10.43 7.95 -12.46
CA ILE A 160 -9.82 7.23 -11.36
C ILE A 160 -8.73 8.10 -10.75
N GLY A 161 -9.00 8.69 -9.58
CA GLY A 161 -8.05 9.49 -8.83
C GLY A 161 -7.07 8.60 -8.08
N ALA A 162 -5.82 8.53 -8.55
CA ALA A 162 -4.69 7.84 -7.95
C ALA A 162 -3.53 8.83 -7.68
N ASP A 163 -3.85 10.08 -7.47
CA ASP A 163 -2.99 11.27 -7.40
C ASP A 163 -2.54 11.60 -5.96
N GLY A 164 -2.59 10.61 -5.07
CA GLY A 164 -1.99 10.64 -3.76
C GLY A 164 -2.74 11.46 -2.71
N ARG A 165 -2.04 11.82 -1.63
CA ARG A 165 -2.67 12.44 -0.43
C ARG A 165 -3.31 13.79 -0.72
N GLN A 166 -2.73 14.57 -1.60
CA GLN A 166 -3.23 15.92 -2.01
C GLN A 166 -4.03 15.82 -3.31
N SER A 167 -4.91 14.83 -3.41
CA SER A 167 -5.65 14.47 -4.62
C SER A 167 -6.52 15.60 -5.15
N LEU A 168 -6.18 16.09 -6.34
CA LEU A 168 -6.99 17.02 -7.14
C LEU A 168 -8.31 16.34 -7.57
N SER A 169 -8.26 15.05 -7.92
CA SER A 169 -9.45 14.28 -8.31
C SER A 169 -10.47 14.23 -7.17
N ARG A 170 -10.00 14.01 -5.94
CA ARG A 170 -10.85 13.99 -4.74
C ARG A 170 -11.47 15.37 -4.47
N GLU A 171 -10.68 16.43 -4.61
CA GLU A 171 -11.14 17.81 -4.45
C GLU A 171 -12.18 18.17 -5.50
N ALA A 172 -11.95 17.84 -6.77
CA ALA A 172 -12.87 18.10 -7.89
C ALA A 172 -14.23 17.42 -7.68
N ALA A 173 -14.28 16.23 -7.08
CA ALA A 173 -15.51 15.54 -6.71
C ALA A 173 -16.15 16.07 -5.40
N GLY A 174 -15.55 17.04 -4.72
CA GLY A 174 -16.02 17.54 -3.43
C GLY A 174 -16.08 16.47 -2.33
N ILE A 175 -15.16 15.49 -2.35
CA ILE A 175 -15.10 14.41 -1.37
C ILE A 175 -14.26 14.85 -0.17
N ALA A 176 -14.91 15.01 0.99
CA ALA A 176 -14.25 15.38 2.23
C ALA A 176 -13.46 14.22 2.83
N VAL A 177 -12.33 14.52 3.46
CA VAL A 177 -11.45 13.57 4.16
C VAL A 177 -11.50 13.79 5.67
N ARG A 178 -11.52 12.70 6.40
CA ARG A 178 -11.19 12.70 7.84
C ARG A 178 -9.73 12.37 7.99
N ARG A 179 -8.97 13.24 8.66
CA ARG A 179 -7.57 13.04 8.99
C ARG A 179 -7.39 12.96 10.49
N ARG A 180 -6.55 12.03 10.93
CA ARG A 180 -6.09 11.92 12.31
C ARG A 180 -4.59 11.71 12.32
N ASP A 181 -3.86 12.68 12.85
CA ASP A 181 -2.43 12.57 13.07
C ASP A 181 -2.13 11.60 14.21
N LEU A 182 -1.11 10.77 14.03
CA LEU A 182 -0.73 9.76 15.02
C LEU A 182 0.37 10.24 15.97
N HIS A 183 0.91 11.45 15.76
CA HIS A 183 2.06 11.97 16.51
C HIS A 183 3.28 11.03 16.48
N GLN A 184 3.42 10.29 15.42
CA GLN A 184 4.52 9.38 15.10
C GLN A 184 5.08 9.70 13.72
N SER A 185 6.35 9.35 13.51
CA SER A 185 7.00 9.37 12.19
C SER A 185 7.63 8.02 11.92
N ALA A 186 7.70 7.64 10.65
CA ALA A 186 8.44 6.49 10.20
C ALA A 186 9.73 6.94 9.52
N LEU A 187 10.87 6.42 9.98
CA LEU A 187 12.14 6.44 9.29
C LEU A 187 12.25 5.15 8.47
N THR A 188 12.54 5.27 7.18
CA THR A 188 12.76 4.13 6.28
C THR A 188 14.12 4.20 5.63
N PHE A 189 14.80 3.07 5.55
CA PHE A 189 16.10 2.89 4.92
C PHE A 189 16.34 1.40 4.64
N ASN A 190 17.33 1.10 3.80
CA ASN A 190 17.78 -0.26 3.55
C ASN A 190 19.11 -0.52 4.25
N ILE A 191 19.37 -1.79 4.55
CA ILE A 191 20.59 -2.25 5.20
C ILE A 191 21.15 -3.49 4.50
N GLY A 192 22.47 -3.56 4.39
CA GLY A 192 23.22 -4.80 4.22
C GLY A 192 23.55 -5.41 5.58
N HIS A 193 23.69 -6.73 5.67
CA HIS A 193 24.00 -7.42 6.93
C HIS A 193 24.78 -8.72 6.75
N THR A 194 25.43 -9.20 7.81
CA THR A 194 26.36 -10.35 7.71
C THR A 194 25.67 -11.71 7.93
N HIS A 195 24.58 -11.78 8.70
CA HIS A 195 23.84 -13.02 8.92
C HIS A 195 22.59 -13.07 8.01
N PRO A 196 22.27 -14.23 7.43
CA PRO A 196 21.10 -14.35 6.54
C PRO A 196 19.78 -14.16 7.30
N HIS A 197 18.86 -13.38 6.75
CA HIS A 197 17.51 -13.14 7.29
C HIS A 197 16.58 -14.37 7.19
N LYS A 198 16.94 -15.39 6.41
CA LYS A 198 16.17 -16.66 6.26
C LYS A 198 14.69 -16.45 5.88
N ASN A 199 14.40 -15.42 5.08
CA ASN A 199 13.03 -15.03 4.68
C ASN A 199 12.08 -14.73 5.86
N ILE A 200 12.65 -14.27 6.99
CA ILE A 200 11.90 -13.91 8.21
C ILE A 200 11.78 -12.38 8.27
N SER A 201 10.56 -11.85 8.16
CA SER A 201 10.26 -10.48 8.53
C SER A 201 10.16 -10.39 10.05
N THR A 202 10.99 -9.57 10.70
CA THR A 202 10.97 -9.41 12.15
C THR A 202 10.51 -8.01 12.54
N GLU A 203 9.46 -7.95 13.35
CA GLU A 203 8.89 -6.73 13.89
C GLU A 203 9.13 -6.67 15.40
N PHE A 204 9.90 -5.68 15.84
CA PHE A 204 10.11 -5.35 17.23
C PHE A 204 9.11 -4.30 17.68
N HIS A 205 8.27 -4.63 18.64
CA HIS A 205 7.32 -3.70 19.26
C HIS A 205 8.03 -2.89 20.33
N THR A 206 8.45 -1.67 20.00
CA THR A 206 9.09 -0.75 20.96
C THR A 206 8.07 0.14 21.69
N PRO A 207 8.45 0.85 22.77
CA PRO A 207 7.56 1.78 23.47
C PRO A 207 7.01 2.91 22.60
N HIS A 208 7.68 3.22 21.47
CA HIS A 208 7.36 4.35 20.61
C HIS A 208 6.70 3.95 19.29
N GLY A 209 6.65 2.66 18.99
CA GLY A 209 6.11 2.11 17.77
C GLY A 209 6.90 0.89 17.28
N PRO A 210 6.48 0.26 16.18
CA PRO A 210 7.19 -0.89 15.64
C PRO A 210 8.49 -0.48 14.92
N CYS A 211 9.51 -1.35 15.03
CA CYS A 211 10.68 -1.35 14.17
C CYS A 211 10.72 -2.68 13.42
N VAL A 212 10.59 -2.62 12.10
CA VAL A 212 10.44 -3.82 11.26
C VAL A 212 11.63 -3.98 10.34
N PHE A 213 12.19 -5.19 10.31
CA PHE A 213 13.23 -5.60 9.37
C PHE A 213 12.62 -6.58 8.38
N VAL A 214 12.51 -6.16 7.11
CA VAL A 214 11.82 -6.94 6.07
C VAL A 214 12.84 -7.43 5.05
N PRO A 215 12.92 -8.73 4.75
CA PRO A 215 13.85 -9.32 3.78
C PRO A 215 13.87 -8.61 2.43
N LEU A 216 15.07 -8.47 1.87
CA LEU A 216 15.35 -8.11 0.48
C LEU A 216 16.27 -9.18 -0.12
N PRO A 217 16.43 -9.26 -1.46
CA PRO A 217 17.33 -10.22 -2.07
C PRO A 217 18.77 -10.14 -1.52
N GLY A 218 19.38 -11.30 -1.28
CA GLY A 218 20.70 -11.42 -0.66
C GLY A 218 20.67 -11.19 0.85
N ASN A 219 21.79 -10.75 1.42
CA ASN A 219 21.89 -10.37 2.83
C ASN A 219 21.52 -8.89 3.00
N ARG A 220 20.32 -8.53 2.63
CA ARG A 220 19.77 -7.17 2.70
C ARG A 220 18.39 -7.19 3.36
N SER A 221 18.04 -6.10 4.02
CA SER A 221 16.70 -5.89 4.56
C SER A 221 16.28 -4.44 4.44
N SER A 222 15.00 -4.18 4.25
CA SER A 222 14.45 -2.85 4.46
C SER A 222 14.06 -2.67 5.92
N VAL A 223 14.24 -1.47 6.44
CA VAL A 223 13.89 -1.08 7.80
C VAL A 223 12.77 -0.04 7.76
N VAL A 224 11.73 -0.28 8.54
CA VAL A 224 10.68 0.70 8.82
C VAL A 224 10.68 0.92 10.34
N TRP A 225 11.17 2.07 10.78
CA TRP A 225 11.32 2.39 12.20
C TRP A 225 10.34 3.50 12.59
N VAL A 226 9.29 3.13 13.29
CA VAL A 226 8.28 4.08 13.79
C VAL A 226 8.69 4.57 15.17
N SER A 227 8.68 5.89 15.35
CA SER A 227 9.02 6.53 16.62
C SER A 227 8.32 7.90 16.76
N ALA A 228 8.53 8.55 17.92
CA ALA A 228 8.11 9.96 18.08
C ALA A 228 8.84 10.85 17.06
N PRO A 229 8.22 11.94 16.55
CA PRO A 229 8.80 12.77 15.48
C PRO A 229 10.21 13.24 15.77
N LYS A 230 10.48 13.77 16.96
CA LYS A 230 11.81 14.22 17.38
C LYS A 230 12.86 13.09 17.39
N GLN A 231 12.45 11.86 17.69
CA GLN A 231 13.35 10.72 17.68
C GLN A 231 13.65 10.28 16.25
N ALA A 232 12.64 10.27 15.37
CA ALA A 232 12.83 9.98 13.95
C ALA A 232 13.79 11.01 13.30
N GLU A 233 13.65 12.29 13.62
CA GLU A 233 14.56 13.35 13.17
C GLU A 233 15.99 13.14 13.66
N ARG A 234 16.16 12.76 14.95
CA ARG A 234 17.50 12.43 15.50
C ARG A 234 18.13 11.25 14.77
N LEU A 235 17.39 10.16 14.57
CA LEU A 235 17.87 9.00 13.82
C LEU A 235 18.23 9.35 12.38
N MET A 236 17.43 10.20 11.73
CA MET A 236 17.68 10.69 10.37
C MET A 236 18.97 11.50 10.27
N ALA A 237 19.33 12.23 11.33
CA ALA A 237 20.52 13.11 11.38
C ALA A 237 21.82 12.36 11.73
N LEU A 238 21.74 11.09 12.14
CA LEU A 238 22.93 10.27 12.44
C LEU A 238 23.79 10.05 11.18
N GLY A 239 25.09 9.88 11.36
CA GLY A 239 25.98 9.34 10.33
C GLY A 239 25.60 7.90 9.97
N ASP A 240 26.11 7.41 8.82
CA ASP A 240 25.76 6.04 8.36
C ASP A 240 26.25 4.96 9.33
N ASP A 241 27.43 5.12 9.91
CA ASP A 241 27.97 4.19 10.92
C ASP A 241 27.15 4.21 12.21
N GLU A 242 26.80 5.41 12.72
CA GLU A 242 26.00 5.55 13.94
C GLU A 242 24.58 4.99 13.76
N LEU A 243 23.97 5.18 12.59
CA LEU A 243 22.65 4.61 12.29
C LEU A 243 22.75 3.09 12.11
N SER A 244 23.85 2.58 11.55
CA SER A 244 24.13 1.14 11.46
C SER A 244 24.21 0.50 12.84
N ASP A 245 24.97 1.09 13.76
CA ASP A 245 25.07 0.63 15.14
C ASP A 245 23.71 0.68 15.87
N ALA A 246 22.93 1.74 15.64
CA ALA A 246 21.60 1.86 16.21
C ALA A 246 20.64 0.79 15.68
N ALA A 247 20.70 0.47 14.39
CA ALA A 247 19.88 -0.57 13.76
C ALA A 247 20.31 -1.97 14.19
N GLU A 248 21.61 -2.23 14.31
CA GLU A 248 22.13 -3.49 14.85
C GLU A 248 21.66 -3.71 16.28
N LYS A 249 21.80 -2.70 17.14
CA LYS A 249 21.31 -2.76 18.51
C LYS A 249 19.82 -3.00 18.61
N GLN A 250 19.00 -2.29 17.77
CA GLN A 250 17.55 -2.44 17.75
C GLN A 250 17.13 -3.83 17.25
N SER A 251 17.90 -4.44 16.36
CA SER A 251 17.66 -5.79 15.91
C SER A 251 18.17 -6.88 16.87
N HIS A 252 18.75 -6.50 18.02
CA HIS A 252 19.45 -7.43 18.93
C HIS A 252 20.50 -8.28 18.20
N SER A 253 21.18 -7.71 17.21
CA SER A 253 22.20 -8.35 16.36
C SER A 253 21.78 -9.66 15.69
N ILE A 254 20.46 -9.91 15.51
CA ILE A 254 19.98 -11.14 14.84
C ILE A 254 20.43 -11.22 13.38
N LEU A 255 20.73 -10.09 12.76
CA LEU A 255 21.26 -9.98 11.40
C LEU A 255 22.79 -9.87 11.35
N GLY A 256 23.48 -9.96 12.51
CA GLY A 256 24.91 -9.71 12.64
C GLY A 256 25.23 -8.23 12.45
N ARG A 257 26.42 -7.91 11.94
CA ARG A 257 26.81 -6.54 11.63
C ARG A 257 25.92 -5.97 10.53
N VAL A 258 25.51 -4.72 10.73
CA VAL A 258 24.60 -3.98 9.85
C VAL A 258 25.34 -2.82 9.20
N GLN A 259 25.06 -2.56 7.94
CA GLN A 259 25.53 -1.39 7.20
C GLN A 259 24.35 -0.72 6.52
N VAL A 260 24.09 0.55 6.82
CA VAL A 260 23.04 1.36 6.20
C VAL A 260 23.39 1.66 4.74
N GLU A 261 22.41 1.48 3.85
CA GLU A 261 22.51 1.86 2.45
C GLU A 261 22.04 3.31 2.24
N PRO A 262 22.53 4.01 1.19
CA PRO A 262 22.07 5.36 0.85
C PRO A 262 20.56 5.44 0.60
N GLY A 263 19.94 6.58 0.91
CA GLY A 263 18.53 6.85 0.58
C GLY A 263 17.58 6.55 1.74
N ARG A 264 17.74 7.30 2.83
CA ARG A 264 16.80 7.26 3.98
C ARG A 264 15.75 8.36 3.87
N HIS A 265 14.55 8.09 4.40
CA HIS A 265 13.43 9.03 4.39
C HIS A 265 12.68 9.01 5.72
N VAL A 266 12.22 10.19 6.15
CA VAL A 266 11.31 10.35 7.29
C VAL A 266 10.00 10.94 6.80
N PHE A 267 8.89 10.37 7.25
CA PHE A 267 7.57 10.93 6.97
C PHE A 267 6.63 10.81 8.17
N PRO A 268 5.76 11.83 8.39
CA PRO A 268 4.80 11.80 9.47
C PRO A 268 3.70 10.78 9.18
N LEU A 269 3.20 10.14 10.24
CA LEU A 269 2.13 9.14 10.15
C LEU A 269 0.79 9.75 10.49
N ALA A 270 -0.20 9.45 9.65
CA ALA A 270 -1.59 9.82 9.85
C ALA A 270 -2.50 8.68 9.36
N ILE A 271 -3.73 8.69 9.81
CA ILE A 271 -4.83 7.94 9.21
C ILE A 271 -5.70 8.93 8.47
N GLU A 272 -5.88 8.72 7.18
CA GLU A 272 -6.81 9.49 6.35
C GLU A 272 -7.82 8.55 5.70
N SER A 273 -9.09 8.93 5.73
CA SER A 273 -10.17 8.19 5.09
C SER A 273 -11.19 9.18 4.53
N PRO A 274 -11.59 9.05 3.26
CA PRO A 274 -12.62 9.87 2.67
C PRO A 274 -14.00 9.47 3.21
N ARG A 275 -14.95 10.38 3.13
CA ARG A 275 -16.35 10.07 3.46
C ARG A 275 -17.00 9.18 2.41
N GLN A 276 -16.55 9.29 1.18
CA GLN A 276 -17.00 8.51 0.02
C GLN A 276 -15.77 8.11 -0.81
N PHE A 277 -15.77 6.89 -1.35
CA PHE A 277 -14.70 6.40 -2.24
C PHE A 277 -14.98 6.69 -3.70
N ALA A 278 -16.22 7.05 -4.03
CA ALA A 278 -16.61 7.48 -5.36
C ALA A 278 -17.78 8.47 -5.31
N LYS A 279 -17.75 9.45 -6.21
CA LYS A 279 -18.77 10.48 -6.35
C LYS A 279 -18.58 11.25 -7.67
N ASP A 280 -19.67 11.66 -8.31
CA ASP A 280 -19.66 12.56 -9.47
C ASP A 280 -18.66 12.12 -10.56
N ARG A 281 -18.76 10.87 -11.04
CA ARG A 281 -17.87 10.26 -12.04
C ARG A 281 -16.38 10.18 -11.66
N VAL A 282 -16.07 10.26 -10.36
CA VAL A 282 -14.72 10.09 -9.84
C VAL A 282 -14.70 8.93 -8.85
N ALA A 283 -13.76 7.99 -9.01
CA ALA A 283 -13.45 6.92 -8.06
C ALA A 283 -12.02 7.06 -7.54
N LEU A 284 -11.80 6.90 -6.25
CA LEU A 284 -10.50 7.09 -5.60
C LEU A 284 -9.78 5.76 -5.40
N VAL A 285 -8.46 5.73 -5.64
CA VAL A 285 -7.60 4.54 -5.54
C VAL A 285 -6.29 4.88 -4.82
N GLY A 286 -5.85 4.03 -3.92
CA GLY A 286 -4.59 4.18 -3.20
C GLY A 286 -4.60 5.34 -2.20
N GLU A 287 -3.54 6.15 -2.13
CA GLU A 287 -3.42 7.22 -1.12
C GLU A 287 -4.42 8.39 -1.31
N SER A 288 -5.06 8.52 -2.45
CA SER A 288 -6.21 9.44 -2.62
C SER A 288 -7.44 8.94 -1.86
N ALA A 289 -7.57 7.61 -1.71
CA ALA A 289 -8.67 6.93 -1.04
C ALA A 289 -8.40 6.61 0.44
N HIS A 290 -7.16 6.34 0.82
CA HIS A 290 -6.82 5.96 2.20
C HIS A 290 -5.33 6.13 2.48
N VAL A 291 -5.02 6.67 3.65
CA VAL A 291 -3.67 6.72 4.19
C VAL A 291 -3.64 5.97 5.51
N LEU A 292 -2.73 5.04 5.64
CA LEU A 292 -2.57 4.19 6.83
C LEU A 292 -1.10 4.16 7.27
N PRO A 293 -0.83 4.00 8.58
CA PRO A 293 0.52 3.75 9.06
C PRO A 293 1.05 2.42 8.49
N PRO A 294 2.37 2.26 8.38
CA PRO A 294 3.00 1.09 7.75
C PRO A 294 2.97 -0.15 8.65
N ILE A 295 1.80 -0.48 9.20
CA ILE A 295 1.57 -1.65 10.04
C ILE A 295 0.96 -2.75 9.15
N GLY A 296 1.60 -3.93 9.14
CA GLY A 296 1.12 -5.10 8.38
C GLY A 296 1.09 -4.90 6.86
N ALA A 297 1.92 -4.00 6.32
CA ALA A 297 2.08 -3.75 4.88
C ALA A 297 0.77 -3.44 4.12
N GLN A 298 -0.21 -2.79 4.75
CA GLN A 298 -1.56 -2.63 4.15
C GLN A 298 -1.66 -1.53 3.09
N GLY A 299 -0.83 -0.47 3.12
CA GLY A 299 -1.00 0.72 2.28
C GLY A 299 -1.13 0.40 0.78
N LEU A 300 -0.05 -0.06 0.13
CA LEU A 300 -0.10 -0.39 -1.30
C LEU A 300 -1.00 -1.60 -1.59
N ASN A 301 -1.01 -2.62 -0.73
CA ASN A 301 -1.88 -3.79 -0.94
C ASN A 301 -3.37 -3.42 -0.99
N MET A 302 -3.81 -2.40 -0.25
CA MET A 302 -5.16 -1.86 -0.37
C MET A 302 -5.36 -1.11 -1.69
N GLY A 303 -4.39 -0.30 -2.11
CA GLY A 303 -4.43 0.40 -3.39
C GLY A 303 -4.49 -0.55 -4.61
N LEU A 304 -3.78 -1.68 -4.54
CA LEU A 304 -3.87 -2.73 -5.58
C LEU A 304 -5.25 -3.41 -5.58
N ARG A 305 -5.86 -3.61 -4.42
CA ARG A 305 -7.24 -4.10 -4.34
C ARG A 305 -8.26 -3.08 -4.86
N ASP A 306 -8.03 -1.77 -4.61
CA ASP A 306 -8.85 -0.72 -5.20
C ASP A 306 -8.81 -0.80 -6.72
N ALA A 307 -7.59 -0.96 -7.29
CA ALA A 307 -7.39 -1.09 -8.73
C ALA A 307 -8.09 -2.32 -9.32
N ALA A 308 -8.03 -3.46 -8.63
CA ALA A 308 -8.74 -4.67 -9.05
C ALA A 308 -10.26 -4.45 -9.02
N ASP A 309 -10.81 -3.97 -7.89
CA ASP A 309 -12.25 -3.79 -7.73
C ASP A 309 -12.83 -2.82 -8.75
N ILE A 310 -12.14 -1.69 -9.02
CA ILE A 310 -12.65 -0.71 -10.01
C ILE A 310 -12.59 -1.28 -11.43
N ALA A 311 -11.54 -2.03 -11.78
CA ALA A 311 -11.42 -2.64 -13.09
C ALA A 311 -12.48 -3.72 -13.32
N ASP A 312 -12.71 -4.61 -12.34
CA ASP A 312 -13.72 -5.65 -12.40
C ASP A 312 -15.14 -5.05 -12.54
N ILE A 313 -15.45 -4.00 -11.76
CA ILE A 313 -16.75 -3.31 -11.79
C ILE A 313 -16.96 -2.57 -13.10
N VAL A 314 -15.95 -1.86 -13.61
CA VAL A 314 -16.02 -1.14 -14.89
C VAL A 314 -16.12 -2.12 -16.06
N GLY A 315 -15.31 -3.18 -16.06
CA GLY A 315 -15.34 -4.21 -17.10
C GLY A 315 -16.70 -4.87 -17.20
N HIS A 316 -17.30 -5.21 -16.04
CA HIS A 316 -18.67 -5.75 -16.03
C HIS A 316 -19.70 -4.73 -16.54
N ALA A 317 -19.65 -3.48 -16.10
CA ALA A 317 -20.57 -2.43 -16.54
C ALA A 317 -20.52 -2.26 -18.07
N MET A 318 -19.31 -2.16 -18.63
CA MET A 318 -19.10 -2.01 -20.06
C MET A 318 -19.58 -3.24 -20.86
N SER A 319 -19.40 -4.45 -20.34
CA SER A 319 -19.84 -5.69 -21.00
C SER A 319 -21.36 -5.78 -21.19
N ILE A 320 -22.13 -5.10 -20.35
CA ILE A 320 -23.59 -5.02 -20.43
C ILE A 320 -24.09 -3.67 -21.00
N GLY A 321 -23.19 -2.83 -21.51
CA GLY A 321 -23.52 -1.52 -22.09
C GLY A 321 -23.87 -0.43 -21.06
N GLU A 322 -23.55 -0.63 -19.78
CA GLU A 322 -23.77 0.36 -18.72
C GLU A 322 -22.67 1.44 -18.75
N ASP A 323 -23.03 2.67 -18.41
CA ASP A 323 -22.09 3.77 -18.31
C ASP A 323 -21.11 3.57 -17.11
N PRO A 324 -19.78 3.48 -17.33
CA PRO A 324 -18.80 3.25 -16.26
C PRO A 324 -18.78 4.34 -15.20
N GLY A 325 -19.22 5.57 -15.52
CA GLY A 325 -19.33 6.68 -14.58
C GLY A 325 -20.72 6.83 -13.95
N SER A 326 -21.66 5.90 -14.20
CA SER A 326 -23.02 5.98 -13.67
C SER A 326 -23.06 5.92 -12.14
N PRO A 327 -24.07 6.52 -11.49
CA PRO A 327 -24.24 6.43 -10.03
C PRO A 327 -24.31 5.00 -9.52
N GLN A 328 -24.84 4.06 -10.31
CA GLN A 328 -24.96 2.64 -9.98
C GLN A 328 -23.59 1.95 -9.93
N VAL A 329 -22.72 2.23 -10.90
CA VAL A 329 -21.33 1.74 -10.93
C VAL A 329 -20.55 2.28 -9.75
N LEU A 330 -20.65 3.59 -9.50
CA LEU A 330 -19.98 4.25 -8.37
C LEU A 330 -20.47 3.69 -7.01
N ALA A 331 -21.77 3.39 -6.88
CA ALA A 331 -22.33 2.80 -5.67
C ALA A 331 -21.79 1.38 -5.41
N ARG A 332 -21.62 0.55 -6.46
CA ARG A 332 -20.99 -0.77 -6.35
C ARG A 332 -19.55 -0.64 -5.85
N TYR A 333 -18.76 0.25 -6.43
CA TYR A 333 -17.39 0.51 -5.99
C TYR A 333 -17.34 1.03 -4.55
N GLN A 334 -18.16 2.02 -4.22
CA GLN A 334 -18.30 2.57 -2.86
C GLN A 334 -18.56 1.46 -1.84
N SER A 335 -19.50 0.54 -2.13
CA SER A 335 -19.86 -0.56 -1.23
C SER A 335 -18.69 -1.53 -1.03
N ALA A 336 -18.02 -1.93 -2.11
CA ALA A 336 -16.88 -2.83 -2.06
C ALA A 336 -15.72 -2.24 -1.23
N ARG A 337 -15.39 -0.97 -1.44
CA ARG A 337 -14.26 -0.32 -0.75
C ARG A 337 -14.55 0.02 0.70
N ARG A 338 -15.77 0.48 1.00
CA ARG A 338 -16.15 0.89 2.36
C ARG A 338 -15.91 -0.22 3.38
N THR A 339 -16.36 -1.43 3.08
CA THR A 339 -16.21 -2.58 3.99
C THR A 339 -14.74 -2.94 4.20
N ASP A 340 -13.95 -3.02 3.12
CA ASP A 340 -12.52 -3.37 3.21
C ASP A 340 -11.72 -2.31 3.97
N VAL A 341 -11.86 -1.04 3.60
CA VAL A 341 -11.09 0.05 4.19
C VAL A 341 -11.46 0.26 5.66
N LEU A 342 -12.76 0.26 6.03
CA LEU A 342 -13.16 0.48 7.41
C LEU A 342 -12.71 -0.64 8.35
N SER A 343 -12.85 -1.91 7.93
CA SER A 343 -12.42 -3.05 8.76
C SER A 343 -10.92 -3.03 9.02
N ARG A 344 -10.10 -2.75 8.00
CA ARG A 344 -8.65 -2.69 8.13
C ARG A 344 -8.16 -1.47 8.89
N THR A 345 -8.75 -0.29 8.63
CA THR A 345 -8.43 0.93 9.38
C THR A 345 -8.69 0.73 10.87
N PHE A 346 -9.83 0.12 11.23
CA PHE A 346 -10.18 -0.19 12.61
C PHE A 346 -9.17 -1.16 13.25
N THR A 347 -8.82 -2.23 12.56
CA THR A 347 -7.86 -3.23 13.05
C THR A 347 -6.47 -2.61 13.27
N ILE A 348 -5.98 -1.84 12.30
CA ILE A 348 -4.68 -1.15 12.38
C ILE A 348 -4.68 -0.12 13.52
N ASP A 349 -5.76 0.63 13.69
CA ASP A 349 -5.87 1.62 14.75
C ASP A 349 -5.85 0.99 16.14
N ILE A 350 -6.60 -0.10 16.35
CA ILE A 350 -6.56 -0.85 17.60
C ILE A 350 -5.15 -1.41 17.86
N ALA A 351 -4.53 -2.02 16.86
CA ALA A 351 -3.18 -2.54 16.98
C ALA A 351 -2.20 -1.43 17.39
N ASN A 352 -2.18 -0.31 16.68
CA ASN A 352 -1.30 0.82 16.99
C ASN A 352 -1.53 1.38 18.41
N ARG A 353 -2.78 1.61 18.80
CA ARG A 353 -3.11 2.10 20.15
C ARG A 353 -2.71 1.11 21.25
N SER A 354 -2.88 -0.19 21.02
CA SER A 354 -2.49 -1.21 21.99
C SER A 354 -0.98 -1.26 22.21
N LEU A 355 -0.19 -1.01 21.15
CA LEU A 355 1.25 -0.92 21.23
C LEU A 355 1.74 0.28 22.02
N LEU A 356 1.09 1.42 21.86
CA LEU A 356 1.48 2.69 22.50
C LEU A 356 0.97 2.83 23.95
N SER A 357 0.04 1.99 24.38
CA SER A 357 -0.60 2.14 25.69
C SER A 357 0.31 1.69 26.83
N ASP A 358 0.50 2.57 27.82
CA ASP A 358 1.16 2.27 29.11
C ASP A 358 0.20 1.74 30.17
N PHE A 359 -1.11 1.67 29.87
CA PHE A 359 -2.12 1.20 30.81
C PHE A 359 -2.06 -0.33 30.99
N LEU A 360 -1.74 -0.79 32.20
CA LEU A 360 -1.51 -2.21 32.52
C LEU A 360 -2.61 -3.17 32.03
N PRO A 361 -3.91 -2.89 32.17
CA PRO A 361 -4.95 -3.77 31.63
C PRO A 361 -4.88 -3.95 30.12
N ILE A 362 -4.52 -2.92 29.36
CA ILE A 362 -4.35 -3.02 27.88
C ILE A 362 -3.12 -3.86 27.54
N GLN A 363 -2.01 -3.70 28.30
CA GLN A 363 -0.82 -4.54 28.14
C GLN A 363 -1.12 -6.01 28.40
N SER A 364 -1.85 -6.28 29.50
CA SER A 364 -2.28 -7.65 29.85
C SER A 364 -3.19 -8.25 28.79
N LEU A 365 -4.16 -7.48 28.28
CA LEU A 365 -5.07 -7.91 27.22
C LEU A 365 -4.32 -8.20 25.90
N ARG A 366 -3.34 -7.34 25.54
CA ARG A 366 -2.48 -7.56 24.38
C ARG A 366 -1.64 -8.83 24.54
N ALA A 367 -0.97 -8.99 25.69
CA ALA A 367 -0.16 -10.17 26.00
C ALA A 367 -1.01 -11.45 25.98
N ALA A 368 -2.20 -11.43 26.60
CA ALA A 368 -3.13 -12.55 26.56
C ALA A 368 -3.63 -12.84 25.14
N GLY A 369 -4.00 -11.81 24.36
CA GLY A 369 -4.42 -11.96 22.97
C GLY A 369 -3.34 -12.58 22.08
N LEU A 370 -2.11 -12.11 22.16
CA LEU A 370 -0.97 -12.68 21.42
C LEU A 370 -0.64 -14.10 21.90
N HIS A 371 -0.75 -14.37 23.22
CA HIS A 371 -0.57 -15.70 23.76
C HIS A 371 -1.64 -16.68 23.23
N LEU A 372 -2.92 -16.28 23.23
CA LEU A 372 -4.01 -17.10 22.68
C LEU A 372 -3.83 -17.37 21.19
N ILE A 373 -3.51 -16.35 20.39
CA ILE A 373 -3.22 -16.50 18.96
C ILE A 373 -1.97 -17.38 18.76
N GLY A 374 -0.96 -17.23 19.60
CA GLY A 374 0.25 -18.05 19.56
C GLY A 374 0.01 -19.53 19.90
N SER A 375 -0.92 -19.81 20.82
CA SER A 375 -1.11 -21.14 21.45
C SER A 375 -2.25 -21.94 20.84
N ILE A 376 -3.30 -21.30 20.29
CA ILE A 376 -4.49 -21.98 19.76
C ILE A 376 -4.41 -22.07 18.24
N GLY A 377 -4.04 -23.25 17.72
CA GLY A 377 -3.80 -23.47 16.30
C GLY A 377 -4.93 -23.03 15.35
N PRO A 378 -6.22 -23.35 15.59
CA PRO A 378 -7.32 -22.86 14.75
C PRO A 378 -7.47 -21.34 14.74
N LEU A 379 -7.39 -20.68 15.90
CA LEU A 379 -7.46 -19.22 16.02
C LEU A 379 -6.27 -18.54 15.33
N ARG A 380 -5.09 -19.12 15.49
CA ARG A 380 -3.86 -18.70 14.83
C ARG A 380 -4.00 -18.73 13.31
N ARG A 381 -4.44 -19.86 12.76
CA ARG A 381 -4.65 -20.02 11.30
C ARG A 381 -5.74 -19.06 10.77
N LEU A 382 -6.80 -18.82 11.55
CA LEU A 382 -7.83 -17.87 11.20
C LEU A 382 -7.25 -16.44 11.12
N ALA A 383 -6.50 -16.01 12.14
CA ALA A 383 -5.86 -14.70 12.17
C ALA A 383 -4.89 -14.51 11.00
N MET A 384 -4.10 -15.53 10.66
CA MET A 384 -3.19 -15.49 9.52
C MET A 384 -3.95 -15.33 8.19
N ARG A 385 -5.02 -16.10 7.97
CA ARG A 385 -5.83 -16.03 6.75
C ARG A 385 -6.56 -14.71 6.61
N GLU A 386 -7.15 -14.19 7.68
CA GLU A 386 -7.84 -12.88 7.68
C GLU A 386 -6.86 -11.72 7.46
N GLY A 387 -5.63 -11.82 7.97
CA GLY A 387 -4.57 -10.85 7.72
C GLY A 387 -4.17 -10.76 6.24
N LEU A 388 -4.17 -11.87 5.52
CA LEU A 388 -3.82 -11.95 4.10
C LEU A 388 -4.99 -11.57 3.18
N ALA A 389 -6.13 -12.23 3.36
CA ALA A 389 -7.33 -12.02 2.55
C ALA A 389 -8.58 -12.26 3.42
N PRO A 390 -9.43 -11.24 3.59
CA PRO A 390 -10.65 -11.37 4.38
C PRO A 390 -11.58 -12.46 3.84
N SER A 391 -12.20 -13.24 4.74
CA SER A 391 -13.07 -14.37 4.41
C SER A 391 -14.26 -14.00 3.54
N TRP A 392 -14.79 -12.77 3.71
CA TRP A 392 -15.93 -12.26 2.93
C TRP A 392 -15.59 -11.96 1.45
N ARG A 393 -14.30 -11.94 1.06
CA ARG A 393 -13.86 -11.85 -0.35
C ARG A 393 -13.72 -13.21 -1.05
N ARG A 394 -13.82 -14.32 -0.32
CA ARG A 394 -13.64 -15.67 -0.88
C ARG A 394 -14.90 -16.27 -1.48
N VAL A 395 -15.99 -15.51 -1.51
CA VAL A 395 -17.28 -15.94 -2.07
C VAL A 395 -17.51 -15.16 -3.35
N SER A 396 -16.89 -15.61 -4.43
CA SER A 396 -17.34 -15.37 -5.81
C SER A 396 -16.60 -16.33 -6.73
#